data_312c096bc25e14e10aa4b66501f4dc3d
#
_entry.id   312c096bc25e14e10aa4b66501f4dc3d
#
_cell.length_a   1.000
_cell.length_b   1.000
_cell.length_c   1.000
_cell.angle_alpha   90.00
_cell.angle_beta   90.00
_cell.angle_gamma   90.00
#
_symmetry.space_group_name_H-M   'P 1'
#
loop_
_entity.id
_entity.type
_entity.pdbx_description
1 polymer ?
#
loop_
_entity_poly.entity_id
_entity_poly.type
_entity_poly.pdbx_seq_one_letter_code
_entity_poly.pdbx_strand_id
1 'polypeptide(L)'
;MSLIEQIDKTKLPKHVAIIMDGNGRWAKTRGKDRSEGHQEGATSVRKVVEAAASIELKYLTIYTFSTENWKRPEAEVQALMSLLVYSIHKETPDLMTNNIRLMAIGDLTLLEESVRQVLQGCIDQTANNTGT
;
A
#
# COMPACT_ATOMS: atom_id res chain seq x y z
N MET A 1 8.61 0.61 -27.02
CA MET A 1 8.49 -0.46 -26.02
C MET A 1 8.22 0.13 -24.65
N SER A 2 7.21 -0.37 -23.96
CA SER A 2 6.97 0.03 -22.57
C SER A 2 8.07 -0.54 -21.66
N LEU A 3 8.20 0.03 -20.45
CA LEU A 3 9.16 -0.50 -19.47
C LEU A 3 8.83 -1.95 -19.08
N ILE A 4 7.53 -2.29 -19.01
CA ILE A 4 7.10 -3.65 -18.69
C ILE A 4 7.59 -4.65 -19.75
N GLU A 5 7.51 -4.30 -21.03
CA GLU A 5 7.99 -5.15 -22.12
C GLU A 5 9.51 -5.35 -22.11
N GLN A 6 10.25 -4.43 -21.49
CA GLN A 6 11.70 -4.51 -21.37
C GLN A 6 12.16 -5.41 -20.21
N ILE A 7 11.25 -5.81 -19.33
CA ILE A 7 11.60 -6.67 -18.20
C ILE A 7 11.86 -8.09 -18.66
N ASP A 8 13.03 -8.62 -18.29
CA ASP A 8 13.34 -10.03 -18.47
C ASP A 8 12.74 -10.83 -17.31
N LYS A 9 11.59 -11.46 -17.55
CA LYS A 9 10.85 -12.22 -16.52
C LYS A 9 11.65 -13.41 -15.99
N THR A 10 12.64 -13.90 -16.72
CA THR A 10 13.50 -15.01 -16.25
C THR A 10 14.48 -14.55 -15.17
N LYS A 11 14.72 -13.26 -15.07
CA LYS A 11 15.62 -12.64 -14.09
C LYS A 11 14.89 -11.81 -13.04
N LEU A 12 13.57 -11.91 -13.00
CA LEU A 12 12.75 -11.15 -12.05
C LEU A 12 13.08 -11.59 -10.61
N PRO A 13 13.34 -10.64 -9.68
CA PRO A 13 13.48 -11.00 -8.28
C PRO A 13 12.18 -11.58 -7.74
N LYS A 14 12.26 -12.42 -6.73
CA LYS A 14 11.06 -13.01 -6.10
C LYS A 14 10.33 -12.01 -5.21
N HIS A 15 11.06 -11.06 -4.64
CA HIS A 15 10.54 -10.12 -3.65
C HIS A 15 11.11 -8.73 -3.92
N VAL A 16 10.24 -7.76 -4.02
CA VAL A 16 10.59 -6.33 -4.08
C VAL A 16 9.98 -5.65 -2.87
N ALA A 17 10.77 -4.85 -2.17
CA ALA A 17 10.31 -4.04 -1.04
C ALA A 17 10.49 -2.56 -1.38
N ILE A 18 9.49 -1.76 -1.07
CA ILE A 18 9.47 -0.33 -1.37
C ILE A 18 9.19 0.45 -0.08
N ILE A 19 10.02 1.46 0.16
CA ILE A 19 9.82 2.43 1.23
C ILE A 19 9.14 3.65 0.62
N MET A 20 7.99 4.01 1.17
CA MET A 20 7.28 5.22 0.74
C MET A 20 7.81 6.41 1.54
N ASP A 21 8.33 7.41 0.84
CA ASP A 21 8.87 8.61 1.47
C ASP A 21 8.68 9.83 0.56
N GLY A 22 8.63 11.00 1.19
CA GLY A 22 8.59 12.27 0.48
C GLY A 22 7.22 12.76 0.07
N ASN A 23 6.13 12.08 0.42
CA ASN A 23 4.77 12.50 0.04
C ASN A 23 4.40 13.87 0.60
N GLY A 24 4.76 14.17 1.84
CA GLY A 24 4.54 15.47 2.44
C GLY A 24 5.35 16.57 1.75
N ARG A 25 6.60 16.30 1.43
CA ARG A 25 7.46 17.24 0.69
C ARG A 25 6.94 17.50 -0.71
N TRP A 26 6.49 16.46 -1.39
CA TRP A 26 5.86 16.56 -2.71
C TRP A 26 4.66 17.51 -2.68
N ALA A 27 3.78 17.36 -1.70
CA ALA A 27 2.61 18.21 -1.53
C ALA A 27 3.02 19.67 -1.25
N LYS A 28 3.96 19.86 -0.32
CA LYS A 28 4.43 21.17 0.08
C LYS A 28 5.03 21.96 -1.10
N THR A 29 5.83 21.32 -1.94
CA THR A 29 6.42 21.97 -3.13
C THR A 29 5.36 22.39 -4.16
N ARG A 30 4.15 21.85 -4.07
CA ARG A 30 3.02 22.15 -4.96
C ARG A 30 1.95 23.02 -4.30
N GLY A 31 2.23 23.57 -3.12
CA GLY A 31 1.28 24.40 -2.37
C GLY A 31 0.08 23.63 -1.84
N LYS A 32 0.23 22.31 -1.63
CA LYS A 32 -0.82 21.43 -1.14
C LYS A 32 -0.56 21.00 0.32
N ASP A 33 -1.62 20.54 0.98
CA ASP A 33 -1.50 19.98 2.33
C ASP A 33 -0.79 18.62 2.32
N ARG A 34 -0.19 18.26 3.44
CA ARG A 34 0.46 16.94 3.60
C ARG A 34 -0.52 15.80 3.37
N SER A 35 -1.79 15.98 3.74
CA SER A 35 -2.84 14.97 3.50
C SER A 35 -3.06 14.69 2.02
N GLU A 36 -2.97 15.70 1.18
CA GLU A 36 -3.03 15.52 -0.28
C GLU A 36 -1.83 14.73 -0.81
N GLY A 37 -0.65 14.93 -0.20
CA GLY A 37 0.53 14.15 -0.50
C GLY A 37 0.34 12.67 -0.14
N HIS A 38 -0.26 12.38 1.01
CA HIS A 38 -0.57 11.01 1.41
C HIS A 38 -1.58 10.35 0.48
N GLN A 39 -2.58 11.09 0.00
CA GLN A 39 -3.53 10.59 -0.99
C GLN A 39 -2.85 10.26 -2.32
N GLU A 40 -1.94 11.10 -2.77
CA GLU A 40 -1.15 10.84 -3.99
C GLU A 40 -0.24 9.62 -3.79
N GLY A 41 0.29 9.44 -2.58
CA GLY A 41 1.03 8.24 -2.20
C GLY A 41 0.19 6.97 -2.34
N ALA A 42 -1.06 7.00 -1.95
CA ALA A 42 -1.99 5.88 -2.12
C ALA A 42 -2.20 5.55 -3.61
N THR A 43 -2.31 6.57 -4.46
CA THR A 43 -2.41 6.39 -5.92
C THR A 43 -1.14 5.74 -6.47
N SER A 44 0.03 6.13 -5.98
CA SER A 44 1.31 5.54 -6.38
C SER A 44 1.39 4.06 -5.96
N VAL A 45 0.93 3.73 -4.76
CA VAL A 45 0.86 2.33 -4.29
C VAL A 45 -0.01 1.50 -5.23
N ARG A 46 -1.18 2.00 -5.60
CA ARG A 46 -2.07 1.31 -6.53
C ARG A 46 -1.38 0.99 -7.85
N LYS A 47 -0.70 1.97 -8.43
CA LYS A 47 0.02 1.79 -9.70
C LYS A 47 1.12 0.75 -9.58
N VAL A 48 1.86 0.76 -8.48
CA VAL A 48 2.94 -0.21 -8.22
C VAL A 48 2.37 -1.61 -8.03
N VAL A 49 1.29 -1.75 -7.28
CA VAL A 49 0.62 -3.04 -7.06
C VAL A 49 0.09 -3.61 -8.38
N GLU A 50 -0.55 -2.80 -9.21
CA GLU A 50 -1.05 -3.22 -10.52
C GLU A 50 0.11 -3.67 -11.43
N ALA A 51 1.22 -2.91 -11.44
CA ALA A 51 2.40 -3.27 -12.22
C ALA A 51 3.01 -4.59 -11.73
N ALA A 52 3.13 -4.76 -10.41
CA ALA A 52 3.65 -6.00 -9.83
C ALA A 52 2.80 -7.20 -10.21
N ALA A 53 1.49 -7.08 -10.15
CA ALA A 53 0.57 -8.14 -10.56
C ALA A 53 0.70 -8.46 -12.06
N SER A 54 0.86 -7.44 -12.91
CA SER A 54 0.97 -7.62 -14.36
C SER A 54 2.24 -8.35 -14.78
N ILE A 55 3.33 -8.20 -14.03
CA ILE A 55 4.58 -8.92 -14.30
C ILE A 55 4.70 -10.23 -13.51
N GLU A 56 3.66 -10.57 -12.75
CA GLU A 56 3.61 -11.78 -11.93
C GLU A 56 4.71 -11.82 -10.86
N LEU A 57 5.02 -10.66 -10.25
CA LEU A 57 5.93 -10.57 -9.13
C LEU A 57 5.37 -11.40 -7.97
N LYS A 58 6.21 -12.24 -7.35
CA LYS A 58 5.76 -13.17 -6.33
C LYS A 58 5.39 -12.47 -5.03
N TYR A 59 6.26 -11.57 -4.55
CA TYR A 59 6.05 -10.84 -3.30
C TYR A 59 6.37 -9.36 -3.49
N LEU A 60 5.49 -8.51 -2.99
CA LEU A 60 5.69 -7.07 -2.91
C LEU A 60 5.45 -6.61 -1.48
N THR A 61 6.44 -5.98 -0.88
CA THR A 61 6.32 -5.38 0.44
C THR A 61 6.33 -3.87 0.34
N ILE A 62 5.39 -3.22 0.98
CA ILE A 62 5.30 -1.76 1.02
C ILE A 62 5.28 -1.31 2.48
N TYR A 63 6.20 -0.44 2.85
CA TYR A 63 6.18 0.23 4.14
C TYR A 63 5.09 1.29 4.14
N THR A 64 4.07 1.10 4.95
CA THR A 64 2.92 2.02 5.01
C THR A 64 2.90 2.84 6.29
N PHE A 65 3.16 2.22 7.43
CA PHE A 65 3.08 2.87 8.72
C PHE A 65 4.15 2.29 9.65
N SER A 66 5.11 3.12 10.07
CA SER A 66 6.20 2.71 10.96
C SER A 66 6.02 3.28 12.37
N THR A 67 6.82 2.79 13.33
CA THR A 67 6.82 3.31 14.70
C THR A 67 7.13 4.82 14.76
N GLU A 68 7.88 5.34 13.80
CA GLU A 68 8.18 6.76 13.71
C GLU A 68 6.93 7.60 13.41
N ASN A 69 5.95 7.06 12.71
CA ASN A 69 4.72 7.76 12.37
C ASN A 69 3.87 8.07 13.61
N TRP A 70 3.98 7.27 14.67
CA TRP A 70 3.27 7.53 15.93
C TRP A 70 3.75 8.78 16.65
N LYS A 71 4.92 9.29 16.31
CA LYS A 71 5.49 10.54 16.86
C LYS A 71 4.96 11.78 16.17
N ARG A 72 4.21 11.63 15.09
CA ARG A 72 3.61 12.74 14.33
C ARG A 72 2.42 13.31 15.10
N PRO A 73 1.99 14.57 14.79
CA PRO A 73 0.79 15.13 15.40
C PRO A 73 -0.41 14.20 15.29
N GLU A 74 -1.22 14.14 16.35
CA GLU A 74 -2.37 13.23 16.42
C GLU A 74 -3.33 13.40 15.24
N ALA A 75 -3.58 14.65 14.82
CA ALA A 75 -4.43 14.93 13.66
C ALA A 75 -3.91 14.28 12.38
N GLU A 76 -2.59 14.28 12.19
CA GLU A 76 -1.96 13.63 11.03
C GLU A 76 -2.07 12.11 11.12
N VAL A 77 -1.87 11.53 12.30
CA VAL A 77 -2.03 10.09 12.54
C VAL A 77 -3.46 9.66 12.23
N GLN A 78 -4.46 10.41 12.71
CA GLN A 78 -5.87 10.12 12.44
C GLN A 78 -6.20 10.21 10.95
N ALA A 79 -5.65 11.20 10.26
CA ALA A 79 -5.83 11.33 8.81
C ALA A 79 -5.21 10.15 8.05
N LEU A 80 -4.04 9.68 8.47
CA LEU A 80 -3.40 8.50 7.89
C LEU A 80 -4.20 7.23 8.12
N MET A 81 -4.76 7.06 9.32
CA MET A 81 -5.62 5.91 9.63
C MET A 81 -6.90 5.91 8.80
N SER A 82 -7.54 7.07 8.66
CA SER A 82 -8.74 7.22 7.82
C SER A 82 -8.45 6.92 6.36
N LEU A 83 -7.32 7.38 5.86
CA LEU A 83 -6.87 7.10 4.49
C LEU A 83 -6.61 5.60 4.30
N LEU A 84 -5.99 4.95 5.28
CA LEU A 84 -5.73 3.51 5.24
C LEU A 84 -7.04 2.71 5.12
N VAL A 85 -8.02 3.01 5.99
CA VAL A 85 -9.33 2.34 5.96
C VAL A 85 -10.03 2.57 4.63
N TYR A 86 -10.07 3.81 4.16
CA TYR A 86 -10.66 4.16 2.88
C TYR A 86 -10.00 3.41 1.72
N SER A 87 -8.66 3.37 1.70
CA SER A 87 -7.90 2.71 0.65
C SER A 87 -8.13 1.20 0.64
N ILE A 88 -8.19 0.57 1.81
CA ILE A 88 -8.48 -0.87 1.90
C ILE A 88 -9.85 -1.17 1.32
N HIS A 89 -10.88 -0.43 1.71
CA HIS A 89 -12.23 -0.63 1.18
C HIS A 89 -12.30 -0.42 -0.34
N LYS A 90 -11.62 0.62 -0.82
CA LYS A 90 -11.62 0.96 -2.24
C LYS A 90 -10.89 -0.07 -3.09
N GLU A 91 -9.75 -0.57 -2.60
CA GLU A 91 -8.86 -1.41 -3.40
C GLU A 91 -9.14 -2.92 -3.28
N THR A 92 -9.86 -3.35 -2.24
CA THR A 92 -10.15 -4.78 -2.04
C THR A 92 -10.79 -5.45 -3.26
N PRO A 93 -11.80 -4.86 -3.94
CA PRO A 93 -12.36 -5.46 -5.14
C PRO A 93 -11.33 -5.68 -6.25
N ASP A 94 -10.42 -4.72 -6.44
CA ASP A 94 -9.37 -4.83 -7.45
C ASP A 94 -8.33 -5.89 -7.08
N LEU A 95 -8.02 -6.04 -5.80
CA LEU A 95 -7.16 -7.10 -5.31
C LEU A 95 -7.78 -8.48 -5.63
N MET A 96 -9.07 -8.63 -5.42
CA MET A 96 -9.79 -9.86 -5.75
C MET A 96 -9.77 -10.14 -7.25
N THR A 97 -10.06 -9.12 -8.06
CA THR A 97 -10.07 -9.23 -9.53
C THR A 97 -8.69 -9.62 -10.08
N ASN A 98 -7.62 -9.09 -9.50
CA ASN A 98 -6.24 -9.33 -9.94
C ASN A 98 -5.56 -10.50 -9.23
N ASN A 99 -6.29 -11.27 -8.44
CA ASN A 99 -5.77 -12.44 -7.72
C ASN A 99 -4.60 -12.09 -6.79
N ILE A 100 -4.66 -10.93 -6.14
CA ILE A 100 -3.64 -10.46 -5.22
C ILE A 100 -4.02 -10.83 -3.79
N ARG A 101 -3.08 -11.35 -3.03
CA ARG A 101 -3.25 -11.68 -1.62
C ARG A 101 -2.64 -10.58 -0.75
N LEU A 102 -3.46 -9.96 0.08
CA LEU A 102 -2.98 -9.00 1.07
C LEU A 102 -2.52 -9.72 2.34
N MET A 103 -1.35 -9.35 2.83
CA MET A 103 -0.84 -9.75 4.12
C MET A 103 -0.30 -8.52 4.85
N ALA A 104 -0.17 -8.60 6.15
CA ALA A 104 0.42 -7.54 6.96
C ALA A 104 1.48 -8.12 7.87
N ILE A 105 2.55 -7.38 8.08
CA ILE A 105 3.63 -7.70 9.01
C ILE A 105 3.86 -6.52 9.95
N GLY A 106 4.36 -6.82 11.13
CA GLY A 106 4.60 -5.82 12.17
C GLY A 106 3.61 -5.98 13.33
N ASP A 107 3.67 -5.04 14.26
CA ASP A 107 2.81 -5.06 15.44
C ASP A 107 1.49 -4.35 15.14
N LEU A 108 0.47 -5.13 14.79
CA LEU A 108 -0.85 -4.60 14.47
C LEU A 108 -1.63 -4.15 15.72
N THR A 109 -1.18 -4.49 16.92
CA THR A 109 -1.86 -4.08 18.15
C THR A 109 -1.80 -2.58 18.39
N LEU A 110 -0.88 -1.87 17.74
CA LEU A 110 -0.79 -0.41 17.78
C LEU A 110 -1.88 0.29 16.97
N LEU A 111 -2.55 -0.41 16.08
CA LEU A 111 -3.68 0.12 15.31
C LEU A 111 -4.94 0.09 16.16
N GLU A 112 -5.82 1.08 15.96
CA GLU A 112 -7.15 1.04 16.56
C GLU A 112 -7.89 -0.21 16.12
N GLU A 113 -8.76 -0.75 16.97
CA GLU A 113 -9.50 -1.98 16.68
C GLU A 113 -10.31 -1.90 15.40
N SER A 114 -10.97 -0.78 15.15
CA SER A 114 -11.75 -0.57 13.91
C SER A 114 -10.87 -0.67 12.65
N VAL A 115 -9.66 -0.14 12.71
CA VAL A 115 -8.69 -0.23 11.59
C VAL A 115 -8.20 -1.66 11.42
N ARG A 116 -7.87 -2.33 12.53
CA ARG A 116 -7.45 -3.75 12.48
C ARG A 116 -8.52 -4.65 11.89
N GLN A 117 -9.79 -4.42 12.23
CA GLN A 117 -10.90 -5.21 11.70
C GLN A 117 -11.03 -5.06 10.19
N VAL A 118 -10.90 -3.85 9.66
CA VAL A 118 -10.94 -3.59 8.23
C VAL A 118 -9.77 -4.26 7.51
N LEU A 119 -8.57 -4.13 8.08
CA LEU A 119 -7.37 -4.75 7.53
C LEU A 119 -7.48 -6.27 7.54
N GLN A 120 -7.90 -6.85 8.67
CA GLN A 120 -8.07 -8.31 8.80
C GLN A 120 -9.14 -8.83 7.85
N GLY A 121 -10.23 -8.09 7.66
CA GLY A 121 -11.27 -8.45 6.71
C GLY A 121 -10.74 -8.56 5.28
N CYS A 122 -9.91 -7.63 4.86
CA CYS A 122 -9.27 -7.68 3.53
C CYS A 122 -8.29 -8.85 3.43
N ILE A 123 -7.48 -9.09 4.47
CA ILE A 123 -6.56 -10.23 4.52
C ILE A 123 -7.33 -11.54 4.38
N ASP A 124 -8.42 -11.70 5.11
CA ASP A 124 -9.25 -12.91 5.07
C ASP A 124 -9.93 -13.08 3.71
N GLN A 125 -10.45 -11.99 3.15
CA GLN A 125 -11.13 -12.01 1.86
C GLN A 125 -10.19 -12.40 0.70
N THR A 126 -8.92 -11.98 0.77
CA THR A 126 -7.92 -12.27 -0.26
C THR A 126 -7.09 -13.52 0.03
N ALA A 127 -7.34 -14.24 1.13
CA ALA A 127 -6.51 -15.32 1.62
C ALA A 127 -6.36 -16.50 0.63
N ASN A 128 -7.33 -16.71 -0.24
CA ASN A 128 -7.30 -17.78 -1.24
C ASN A 128 -6.71 -17.36 -2.59
N ASN A 129 -6.34 -16.09 -2.73
CA ASN A 129 -5.70 -15.61 -3.95
C ASN A 129 -4.27 -16.16 -4.03
N THR A 130 -3.84 -16.49 -5.23
CA THR A 130 -2.60 -17.24 -5.49
C THR A 130 -1.56 -16.44 -6.28
N GLY A 131 -1.88 -15.23 -6.70
CA GLY A 131 -0.97 -14.33 -7.42
C GLY A 131 0.02 -13.63 -6.49
N THR A 132 0.28 -12.35 -6.78
CA THR A 132 1.18 -11.51 -5.97
C THR A 132 0.71 -11.40 -4.54
#